data_05ec17a8818192e44777ae44c7bef3c8
#
_entry.id   05ec17a8818192e44777ae44c7bef3c8
#
_cell.length_a   1.000
_cell.length_b   1.000
_cell.length_c   1.000
_cell.angle_alpha   90.00
_cell.angle_beta   90.00
_cell.angle_gamma   90.00
#
_symmetry.space_group_name_H-M   'P 1'
#
loop_
_entity.id
_entity.type
_entity.pdbx_description
1 polymer ?
#
loop_
_entity_poly.entity_id
_entity_poly.type
_entity_poly.pdbx_seq_one_letter_code
_entity_poly.pdbx_strand_id
1 'polypeptide(L)'
;MAISYFGYTRNYQISPEESKLLRYWILSANAKGRYSRGSSETLLDQDIASIRDGGNIQNLIDRLRNQVGLLEIMPEELSGRNQRSALFKPMFLAFRSAGAKDWHSNLAISLDHSGAQHKLQFHHIFPKALLSKDGYQQREADDISNLAFIGGKTNRAISDKSPKEYLLSLADKIGKTELQAQQIPLEEWLLETKEYKAFLDARRKLIAARINAYLNQDDSLRG
;
A
#
# COMPACT_ATOMS: atom_id res chain seq x y z
N MET A 1 17.92 2.49 12.10
CA MET A 1 19.08 2.05 12.92
C MET A 1 19.83 0.89 12.27
N ALA A 2 19.28 -0.31 12.05
CA ALA A 2 20.01 -1.43 11.40
C ALA A 2 20.60 -1.05 10.03
N ILE A 3 19.87 -0.30 9.20
CA ILE A 3 20.34 0.18 7.88
C ILE A 3 21.54 1.12 8.02
N SER A 4 21.47 2.06 8.94
CA SER A 4 22.55 3.03 9.17
C SER A 4 23.81 2.32 9.68
N TYR A 5 23.64 1.30 10.52
CA TYR A 5 24.73 0.47 11.01
C TYR A 5 25.34 -0.37 9.87
N PHE A 6 24.52 -0.97 9.03
CA PHE A 6 25.01 -1.67 7.83
C PHE A 6 25.82 -0.76 6.91
N GLY A 7 25.29 0.46 6.62
CA GLY A 7 26.03 1.45 5.83
C GLY A 7 27.36 1.82 6.47
N TYR A 8 27.38 2.05 7.79
CA TYR A 8 28.60 2.36 8.53
C TYR A 8 29.64 1.25 8.40
N THR A 9 29.28 -0.04 8.57
CA THR A 9 30.21 -1.19 8.45
C THR A 9 30.78 -1.36 7.04
N ARG A 10 30.14 -0.75 6.03
CA ARG A 10 30.58 -0.73 4.61
C ARG A 10 31.24 0.58 4.19
N ASN A 11 31.55 1.48 5.13
CA ASN A 11 31.99 2.86 4.82
C ASN A 11 31.05 3.57 3.82
N TYR A 12 29.74 3.27 3.89
CA TYR A 12 28.68 3.74 2.98
C TYR A 12 28.90 3.39 1.50
N GLN A 13 29.78 2.44 1.21
CA GLN A 13 29.97 1.89 -0.13
C GLN A 13 29.10 0.64 -0.26
N ILE A 14 27.94 0.80 -0.87
CA ILE A 14 26.94 -0.25 -1.05
C ILE A 14 26.82 -0.55 -2.55
N SER A 15 27.02 -1.81 -2.94
CA SER A 15 26.87 -2.20 -4.34
C SER A 15 25.42 -2.07 -4.83
N PRO A 16 25.17 -2.00 -6.14
CA PRO A 16 23.81 -2.00 -6.69
C PRO A 16 22.99 -3.22 -6.23
N GLU A 17 23.61 -4.38 -6.15
CA GLU A 17 22.97 -5.64 -5.69
C GLU A 17 22.61 -5.55 -4.22
N GLU A 18 23.53 -5.11 -3.37
CA GLU A 18 23.26 -4.90 -1.95
C GLU A 18 22.16 -3.85 -1.74
N SER A 19 22.17 -2.78 -2.52
CA SER A 19 21.13 -1.74 -2.48
C SER A 19 19.76 -2.30 -2.79
N LYS A 20 19.65 -3.17 -3.81
CA LYS A 20 18.42 -3.86 -4.19
C LYS A 20 17.91 -4.76 -3.07
N LEU A 21 18.79 -5.59 -2.49
CA LEU A 21 18.44 -6.47 -1.37
C LEU A 21 18.06 -5.68 -0.12
N LEU A 22 18.77 -4.59 0.17
CA LEU A 22 18.50 -3.73 1.32
C LEU A 22 17.12 -3.07 1.20
N ARG A 23 16.80 -2.56 -0.01
CA ARG A 23 15.48 -2.02 -0.30
C ARG A 23 14.39 -3.08 -0.09
N TYR A 24 14.58 -4.28 -0.63
CA TYR A 24 13.64 -5.38 -0.45
C TYR A 24 13.44 -5.73 1.02
N TRP A 25 14.54 -5.87 1.78
CA TRP A 25 14.46 -6.16 3.21
C TRP A 25 13.73 -5.06 3.99
N ILE A 26 14.07 -3.77 3.76
CA ILE A 26 13.44 -2.64 4.45
C ILE A 26 11.93 -2.62 4.25
N LEU A 27 11.52 -2.75 2.99
CA LEU A 27 10.11 -2.67 2.62
C LEU A 27 9.34 -3.88 3.16
N SER A 28 9.90 -5.09 3.04
CA SER A 28 9.31 -6.32 3.56
C SER A 28 9.25 -6.32 5.09
N ALA A 29 10.30 -5.89 5.77
CA ALA A 29 10.34 -5.77 7.22
C ALA A 29 9.28 -4.79 7.73
N ASN A 30 9.07 -3.66 7.02
CA ASN A 30 8.01 -2.70 7.35
C ASN A 30 6.63 -3.31 7.10
N ALA A 31 6.38 -3.88 5.91
CA ALA A 31 5.10 -4.48 5.53
C ALA A 31 4.67 -5.61 6.47
N LYS A 32 5.64 -6.45 6.88
CA LYS A 32 5.40 -7.58 7.80
C LYS A 32 5.47 -7.19 9.28
N GLY A 33 5.74 -5.90 9.58
CA GLY A 33 5.76 -5.38 10.95
C GLY A 33 6.85 -6.03 11.82
N ARG A 34 8.08 -6.22 11.28
CA ARG A 34 9.19 -6.90 11.96
C ARG A 34 9.34 -6.44 13.41
N TYR A 35 9.47 -5.15 13.63
CA TYR A 35 9.70 -4.56 14.95
C TYR A 35 8.43 -4.23 15.73
N SER A 36 7.28 -4.68 15.25
CA SER A 36 5.98 -4.58 15.96
C SER A 36 5.50 -5.92 16.51
N ARG A 37 6.30 -6.98 16.33
CA ARG A 37 6.00 -8.35 16.79
C ARG A 37 7.00 -8.75 17.87
N GLY A 38 6.64 -8.65 19.13
CA GLY A 38 7.51 -8.93 20.27
C GLY A 38 8.31 -7.70 20.71
N SER A 39 9.49 -7.93 21.33
CA SER A 39 10.38 -6.84 21.74
C SER A 39 11.10 -6.24 20.54
N SER A 40 10.75 -5.00 20.21
CA SER A 40 11.40 -4.26 19.12
C SER A 40 12.90 -4.08 19.36
N GLU A 41 13.32 -3.86 20.60
CA GLU A 41 14.72 -3.71 20.99
C GLU A 41 15.49 -5.00 20.75
N THR A 42 14.99 -6.13 21.24
CA THR A 42 15.62 -7.45 21.06
C THR A 42 15.78 -7.79 19.58
N LEU A 43 14.75 -7.53 18.76
CA LEU A 43 14.81 -7.80 17.31
C LEU A 43 15.82 -6.89 16.60
N LEU A 44 15.90 -5.62 17.01
CA LEU A 44 16.89 -4.68 16.49
C LEU A 44 18.29 -5.07 16.88
N ASP A 45 18.53 -5.43 18.16
CA ASP A 45 19.84 -5.88 18.63
C ASP A 45 20.30 -7.15 17.90
N GLN A 46 19.39 -8.07 17.64
CA GLN A 46 19.69 -9.27 16.86
C GLN A 46 20.09 -8.94 15.42
N ASP A 47 19.43 -7.98 14.76
CA ASP A 47 19.80 -7.56 13.40
C ASP A 47 21.15 -6.84 13.38
N ILE A 48 21.41 -5.98 14.36
CA ILE A 48 22.70 -5.29 14.52
C ILE A 48 23.81 -6.31 14.81
N ALA A 49 23.58 -7.27 15.69
CA ALA A 49 24.54 -8.34 15.97
C ALA A 49 24.87 -9.15 14.71
N SER A 50 23.86 -9.53 13.94
CA SER A 50 24.07 -10.24 12.67
C SER A 50 24.98 -9.45 11.71
N ILE A 51 24.78 -8.13 11.60
CA ILE A 51 25.64 -7.26 10.76
C ILE A 51 27.05 -7.15 11.34
N ARG A 52 27.18 -6.93 12.65
CA ARG A 52 28.46 -6.81 13.37
C ARG A 52 29.32 -8.05 13.19
N ASP A 53 28.69 -9.23 13.24
CA ASP A 53 29.37 -10.53 13.17
C ASP A 53 29.66 -10.93 11.70
N GLY A 54 29.63 -10.00 10.76
CA GLY A 54 29.99 -10.16 9.34
C GLY A 54 28.84 -10.62 8.43
N GLY A 55 27.60 -10.68 8.96
CA GLY A 55 26.43 -11.03 8.15
C GLY A 55 26.15 -10.02 7.04
N ASN A 56 25.58 -10.51 5.96
CA ASN A 56 25.13 -9.71 4.83
C ASN A 56 23.61 -9.47 4.87
N ILE A 57 23.08 -8.77 3.86
CA ILE A 57 21.64 -8.43 3.80
C ILE A 57 20.78 -9.68 3.65
N GLN A 58 21.29 -10.75 2.99
CA GLN A 58 20.57 -12.02 2.89
C GLN A 58 20.28 -12.62 4.28
N ASN A 59 21.24 -12.52 5.21
CA ASN A 59 21.04 -12.97 6.58
C ASN A 59 19.88 -12.22 7.27
N LEU A 60 19.74 -10.91 7.02
CA LEU A 60 18.62 -10.13 7.55
C LEU A 60 17.28 -10.56 6.92
N ILE A 61 17.25 -10.87 5.61
CA ILE A 61 16.08 -11.40 4.92
C ILE A 61 15.68 -12.76 5.48
N ASP A 62 16.65 -13.66 5.71
CA ASP A 62 16.39 -14.99 6.24
C ASP A 62 15.89 -14.92 7.70
N ARG A 63 16.43 -14.01 8.51
CA ARG A 63 15.91 -13.73 9.86
C ARG A 63 14.47 -13.23 9.83
N LEU A 64 14.14 -12.31 8.90
CA LEU A 64 12.77 -11.87 8.72
C LEU A 64 11.86 -13.03 8.32
N ARG A 65 12.29 -13.86 7.36
CA ARG A 65 11.55 -15.04 6.92
C ARG A 65 11.31 -16.02 8.06
N ASN A 66 12.31 -16.27 8.89
CA ASN A 66 12.20 -17.15 10.06
C ASN A 66 11.21 -16.62 11.11
N GLN A 67 11.06 -15.28 11.22
CA GLN A 67 10.11 -14.65 12.13
C GLN A 67 8.66 -14.69 11.63
N VAL A 68 8.45 -14.42 10.33
CA VAL A 68 7.11 -14.15 9.78
C VAL A 68 6.62 -15.21 8.81
N GLY A 69 7.48 -16.15 8.42
CA GLY A 69 7.18 -17.15 7.40
C GLY A 69 7.28 -16.56 6.00
N LEU A 70 6.16 -16.48 5.31
CA LEU A 70 6.08 -15.98 3.95
C LEU A 70 6.27 -14.45 3.90
N LEU A 71 7.20 -13.98 3.06
CA LEU A 71 7.44 -12.54 2.87
C LEU A 71 6.46 -11.91 1.88
N GLU A 72 5.91 -12.70 0.98
CA GLU A 72 4.85 -12.27 0.07
C GLU A 72 3.61 -11.83 0.85
N ILE A 73 3.02 -10.72 0.44
CA ILE A 73 1.78 -10.20 1.03
C ILE A 73 0.61 -10.98 0.44
N MET A 74 -0.15 -11.62 1.32
CA MET A 74 -1.36 -12.34 0.94
C MET A 74 -2.58 -11.41 1.03
N PRO A 75 -3.60 -11.59 0.17
CA PRO A 75 -4.82 -10.76 0.20
C PRO A 75 -5.49 -10.71 1.58
N GLU A 76 -5.47 -11.82 2.31
CA GLU A 76 -6.07 -11.97 3.64
C GLU A 76 -5.39 -11.08 4.69
N GLU A 77 -4.11 -10.76 4.50
CA GLU A 77 -3.37 -9.85 5.39
C GLU A 77 -3.88 -8.40 5.32
N LEU A 78 -4.55 -8.02 4.23
CA LEU A 78 -5.18 -6.71 4.05
C LEU A 78 -6.55 -6.62 4.74
N SER A 79 -7.18 -7.76 5.02
CA SER A 79 -8.54 -7.80 5.56
C SER A 79 -8.64 -7.14 6.94
N GLY A 80 -9.58 -6.21 7.10
CA GLY A 80 -9.81 -5.48 8.35
C GLY A 80 -8.67 -4.52 8.74
N ARG A 81 -7.73 -4.24 7.85
CA ARG A 81 -6.67 -3.26 8.09
C ARG A 81 -7.16 -1.85 7.77
N ASN A 82 -6.69 -0.88 8.55
CA ASN A 82 -6.98 0.54 8.35
C ASN A 82 -5.69 1.34 8.07
N GLN A 83 -5.79 2.65 7.99
CA GLN A 83 -4.67 3.57 7.68
C GLN A 83 -3.48 3.46 8.67
N ARG A 84 -3.65 2.89 9.86
CA ARG A 84 -2.57 2.68 10.84
C ARG A 84 -1.82 1.38 10.60
N SER A 85 -2.29 0.56 9.67
CA SER A 85 -1.65 -0.72 9.32
C SER A 85 -0.27 -0.50 8.72
N ALA A 86 0.66 -1.41 9.01
CA ALA A 86 1.98 -1.47 8.38
C ALA A 86 1.90 -1.62 6.85
N LEU A 87 0.79 -2.15 6.31
CA LEU A 87 0.57 -2.33 4.87
C LEU A 87 0.12 -1.05 4.14
N PHE A 88 -0.32 -0.02 4.87
CA PHE A 88 -0.83 1.21 4.25
C PHE A 88 0.25 1.98 3.47
N LYS A 89 1.45 2.12 4.05
CA LYS A 89 2.57 2.79 3.37
C LYS A 89 3.09 2.02 2.14
N PRO A 90 3.34 0.70 2.20
CA PRO A 90 3.65 -0.11 1.02
C PRO A 90 2.60 -0.02 -0.08
N MET A 91 1.31 -0.02 0.26
CA MET A 91 0.23 0.18 -0.71
C MET A 91 0.35 1.54 -1.42
N PHE A 92 0.54 2.64 -0.67
CA PHE A 92 0.75 3.97 -1.25
C PHE A 92 1.97 4.00 -2.18
N LEU A 93 3.11 3.48 -1.75
CA LEU A 93 4.34 3.45 -2.54
C LEU A 93 4.18 2.60 -3.81
N ALA A 94 3.48 1.47 -3.71
CA ALA A 94 3.20 0.59 -4.84
C ALA A 94 2.29 1.28 -5.88
N PHE A 95 1.25 1.99 -5.45
CA PHE A 95 0.38 2.75 -6.36
C PHE A 95 1.13 3.93 -7.00
N ARG A 96 1.92 4.67 -6.22
CA ARG A 96 2.76 5.75 -6.74
C ARG A 96 3.74 5.25 -7.80
N SER A 97 4.41 4.12 -7.57
CA SER A 97 5.33 3.52 -8.54
C SER A 97 4.64 3.02 -9.81
N ALA A 98 3.35 2.70 -9.72
CA ALA A 98 2.49 2.35 -10.85
C ALA A 98 1.94 3.57 -11.62
N GLY A 99 2.41 4.77 -11.29
CA GLY A 99 1.97 5.99 -11.96
C GLY A 99 0.62 6.52 -11.49
N ALA A 100 0.10 6.08 -10.33
CA ALA A 100 -1.19 6.56 -9.82
C ALA A 100 -1.23 8.09 -9.69
N LYS A 101 -2.34 8.67 -10.14
CA LYS A 101 -2.59 10.11 -10.16
C LYS A 101 -3.90 10.47 -9.46
N ASP A 102 -4.02 11.73 -9.11
CA ASP A 102 -5.31 12.31 -8.72
C ASP A 102 -6.25 12.36 -9.94
N TRP A 103 -7.45 11.85 -9.78
CA TRP A 103 -8.41 11.63 -10.87
C TRP A 103 -8.97 12.89 -11.53
N HIS A 104 -8.76 14.06 -10.92
CA HIS A 104 -9.26 15.32 -11.48
C HIS A 104 -8.13 16.23 -11.97
N SER A 105 -7.05 16.36 -11.19
CA SER A 105 -5.93 17.24 -11.53
C SER A 105 -4.86 16.55 -12.39
N ASN A 106 -4.90 15.22 -12.52
CA ASN A 106 -3.89 14.40 -13.18
C ASN A 106 -2.48 14.53 -12.58
N LEU A 107 -2.36 15.09 -11.37
CA LEU A 107 -1.11 15.15 -10.64
C LEU A 107 -0.77 13.80 -10.04
N ALA A 108 0.50 13.38 -10.13
CA ALA A 108 0.96 12.17 -9.45
C ALA A 108 0.66 12.26 -7.95
N ILE A 109 0.21 11.15 -7.33
CA ILE A 109 -0.01 11.14 -5.89
C ILE A 109 1.30 11.38 -5.14
N SER A 110 1.32 12.37 -4.24
CA SER A 110 2.49 12.71 -3.44
C SER A 110 2.09 13.22 -2.06
N LEU A 111 2.94 12.93 -1.07
CA LEU A 111 2.81 13.49 0.27
C LEU A 111 3.30 14.95 0.35
N ASP A 112 4.06 15.40 -0.64
CA ASP A 112 4.65 16.75 -0.68
C ASP A 112 3.66 17.81 -1.18
N HIS A 113 2.50 17.39 -1.71
CA HIS A 113 1.48 18.33 -2.15
C HIS A 113 0.88 19.07 -0.95
N SER A 114 0.91 20.39 -1.00
CA SER A 114 0.36 21.28 0.01
C SER A 114 -0.89 22.01 -0.49
N GLY A 115 -1.61 22.64 0.43
CA GLY A 115 -2.84 23.37 0.15
C GLY A 115 -4.08 22.46 0.06
N ALA A 116 -5.25 23.05 0.37
CA ALA A 116 -6.52 22.31 0.52
C ALA A 116 -7.01 21.62 -0.77
N GLN A 117 -6.50 22.03 -1.94
CA GLN A 117 -6.91 21.46 -3.23
C GLN A 117 -6.11 20.22 -3.61
N HIS A 118 -4.80 20.23 -3.37
CA HIS A 118 -3.87 19.19 -3.85
C HIS A 118 -3.37 18.27 -2.73
N LYS A 119 -3.53 18.69 -1.46
CA LYS A 119 -3.15 17.83 -0.32
C LYS A 119 -3.81 16.47 -0.46
N LEU A 120 -2.99 15.44 -0.35
CA LEU A 120 -3.43 14.05 -0.44
C LEU A 120 -4.52 13.74 0.57
N GLN A 121 -5.59 13.12 0.10
CA GLN A 121 -6.72 12.64 0.88
C GLN A 121 -6.86 11.11 0.72
N PHE A 122 -7.39 10.48 1.74
CA PHE A 122 -7.73 9.05 1.72
C PHE A 122 -9.24 8.94 1.51
N HIS A 123 -9.61 8.82 0.25
CA HIS A 123 -11.01 8.77 -0.18
C HIS A 123 -11.58 7.37 0.03
N HIS A 124 -12.75 7.29 0.68
CA HIS A 124 -13.51 6.05 0.77
C HIS A 124 -14.22 5.81 -0.56
N ILE A 125 -13.83 4.78 -1.30
CA ILE A 125 -14.43 4.43 -2.60
C ILE A 125 -15.93 4.19 -2.42
N PHE A 126 -16.30 3.39 -1.42
CA PHE A 126 -17.67 3.29 -0.94
C PHE A 126 -17.84 4.27 0.21
N PRO A 127 -18.63 5.34 0.06
CA PRO A 127 -18.84 6.34 1.09
C PRO A 127 -19.39 5.74 2.39
N LYS A 128 -18.84 6.17 3.52
CA LYS A 128 -19.28 5.70 4.86
C LYS A 128 -20.79 5.86 5.06
N ALA A 129 -21.37 6.96 4.56
CA ALA A 129 -22.80 7.22 4.69
C ALA A 129 -23.66 6.18 3.96
N LEU A 130 -23.22 5.69 2.79
CA LEU A 130 -23.91 4.61 2.08
C LEU A 130 -23.75 3.28 2.80
N LEU A 131 -22.53 2.93 3.19
CA LEU A 131 -22.26 1.70 3.92
C LEU A 131 -23.02 1.61 5.23
N SER A 132 -23.12 2.71 5.97
CA SER A 132 -23.88 2.78 7.23
C SER A 132 -25.37 2.51 7.03
N LYS A 133 -25.97 2.99 5.92
CA LYS A 133 -27.37 2.71 5.57
C LYS A 133 -27.61 1.21 5.30
N ASP A 134 -26.61 0.52 4.77
CA ASP A 134 -26.65 -0.91 4.49
C ASP A 134 -26.15 -1.77 5.66
N GLY A 135 -26.01 -1.16 6.86
CA GLY A 135 -25.71 -1.87 8.12
C GLY A 135 -24.23 -2.16 8.37
N TYR A 136 -23.30 -1.69 7.53
CA TYR A 136 -21.87 -1.85 7.75
C TYR A 136 -21.38 -0.94 8.88
N GLN A 137 -20.48 -1.47 9.69
CA GLN A 137 -19.85 -0.71 10.78
C GLN A 137 -18.73 0.19 10.26
N GLN A 138 -18.41 1.26 11.00
CA GLN A 138 -17.33 2.17 10.65
C GLN A 138 -15.99 1.45 10.42
N ARG A 139 -15.65 0.45 11.23
CA ARG A 139 -14.42 -0.33 11.06
C ARG A 139 -14.33 -1.07 9.72
N GLU A 140 -15.49 -1.49 9.18
CA GLU A 140 -15.56 -2.15 7.88
C GLU A 140 -15.40 -1.12 6.75
N ALA A 141 -15.99 0.06 6.90
CA ALA A 141 -15.82 1.16 5.95
C ALA A 141 -14.39 1.70 5.93
N ASP A 142 -13.66 1.65 7.06
CA ASP A 142 -12.27 2.12 7.18
C ASP A 142 -11.22 1.10 6.70
N ASP A 143 -11.62 -0.02 6.10
CA ASP A 143 -10.71 -1.00 5.48
C ASP A 143 -9.84 -0.30 4.43
N ILE A 144 -8.52 -0.56 4.46
CA ILE A 144 -7.58 0.08 3.50
C ILE A 144 -7.92 -0.27 2.05
N SER A 145 -8.56 -1.42 1.82
CA SER A 145 -9.04 -1.82 0.50
C SER A 145 -10.28 -1.04 0.04
N ASN A 146 -10.85 -0.20 0.90
CA ASN A 146 -11.86 0.80 0.53
C ASN A 146 -11.26 2.20 0.28
N LEU A 147 -9.93 2.37 0.36
CA LEU A 147 -9.31 3.69 0.27
C LEU A 147 -8.62 3.90 -1.08
N ALA A 148 -8.82 5.10 -1.65
CA ALA A 148 -8.05 5.62 -2.78
C ALA A 148 -7.30 6.88 -2.37
N PHE A 149 -6.21 7.17 -3.08
CA PHE A 149 -5.35 8.33 -2.85
C PHE A 149 -5.67 9.41 -3.89
N ILE A 150 -6.35 10.47 -3.47
CA ILE A 150 -6.74 11.58 -4.36
C ILE A 150 -6.53 12.95 -3.70
N GLY A 151 -6.57 14.01 -4.48
CA GLY A 151 -6.49 15.38 -3.97
C GLY A 151 -7.78 15.85 -3.30
N GLY A 152 -7.67 16.86 -2.44
CA GLY A 152 -8.83 17.39 -1.71
C GLY A 152 -9.93 17.96 -2.61
N LYS A 153 -9.60 18.52 -3.80
CA LYS A 153 -10.61 19.01 -4.76
C LYS A 153 -11.41 17.85 -5.34
N THR A 154 -10.72 16.79 -5.74
CA THR A 154 -11.33 15.57 -6.28
C THR A 154 -12.22 14.90 -5.26
N ASN A 155 -11.73 14.77 -4.02
CA ASN A 155 -12.51 14.19 -2.92
C ASN A 155 -13.84 14.94 -2.69
N ARG A 156 -13.81 16.27 -2.68
CA ARG A 156 -15.03 17.09 -2.53
C ARG A 156 -15.98 16.98 -3.74
N ALA A 157 -15.45 16.85 -4.96
CA ALA A 157 -16.27 16.72 -6.17
C ALA A 157 -16.98 15.35 -6.25
N ILE A 158 -16.38 14.30 -5.72
CA ILE A 158 -17.01 12.98 -5.63
C ILE A 158 -18.06 12.97 -4.51
N SER A 159 -17.70 13.53 -3.34
CA SER A 159 -18.56 13.55 -2.15
C SER A 159 -19.05 12.15 -1.74
N ASP A 160 -20.36 11.98 -1.62
CA ASP A 160 -21.06 10.75 -1.20
C ASP A 160 -21.76 10.00 -2.32
N LYS A 161 -21.37 10.27 -3.58
CA LYS A 161 -21.92 9.56 -4.75
C LYS A 161 -21.64 8.08 -4.67
N SER A 162 -22.53 7.26 -5.23
CA SER A 162 -22.33 5.83 -5.30
C SER A 162 -21.13 5.46 -6.16
N PRO A 163 -20.35 4.41 -5.81
CA PRO A 163 -19.20 3.96 -6.59
C PRO A 163 -19.56 3.71 -8.05
N LYS A 164 -20.69 3.04 -8.30
CA LYS A 164 -21.18 2.77 -9.65
C LYS A 164 -21.35 4.06 -10.48
N GLU A 165 -21.97 5.08 -9.88
CA GLU A 165 -22.22 6.35 -10.56
C GLU A 165 -20.92 7.08 -10.90
N TYR A 166 -20.04 7.31 -9.91
CA TYR A 166 -18.89 8.17 -10.14
C TYR A 166 -17.70 7.46 -10.80
N LEU A 167 -17.44 6.17 -10.51
CA LEU A 167 -16.30 5.44 -11.09
C LEU A 167 -16.51 5.15 -12.58
N LEU A 168 -17.73 4.80 -13.00
CA LEU A 168 -18.01 4.61 -14.42
C LEU A 168 -17.89 5.93 -15.18
N SER A 169 -18.45 7.02 -14.64
CA SER A 169 -18.28 8.35 -15.22
C SER A 169 -16.81 8.80 -15.27
N LEU A 170 -16.00 8.47 -14.26
CA LEU A 170 -14.56 8.75 -14.29
C LEU A 170 -13.86 7.90 -15.34
N ALA A 171 -14.15 6.58 -15.41
CA ALA A 171 -13.55 5.70 -16.40
C ALA A 171 -13.76 6.19 -17.84
N ASP A 172 -14.93 6.74 -18.12
CA ASP A 172 -15.23 7.34 -19.43
C ASP A 172 -14.44 8.63 -19.69
N LYS A 173 -14.20 9.44 -18.65
CA LYS A 173 -13.53 10.75 -18.77
C LYS A 173 -12.01 10.67 -18.80
N ILE A 174 -11.41 9.87 -17.92
CA ILE A 174 -9.94 9.82 -17.72
C ILE A 174 -9.31 8.49 -18.17
N GLY A 175 -10.14 7.51 -18.53
CA GLY A 175 -9.70 6.17 -18.90
C GLY A 175 -9.63 5.19 -17.73
N LYS A 176 -9.89 3.92 -18.02
CA LYS A 176 -9.87 2.83 -17.02
C LYS A 176 -8.48 2.64 -16.39
N THR A 177 -7.43 2.84 -17.17
CA THR A 177 -6.03 2.68 -16.73
C THR A 177 -5.70 3.56 -15.53
N GLU A 178 -6.21 4.80 -15.49
CA GLU A 178 -5.96 5.73 -14.37
C GLU A 178 -6.58 5.22 -13.05
N LEU A 179 -7.73 4.57 -13.12
CA LEU A 179 -8.37 3.94 -11.95
C LEU A 179 -7.66 2.64 -11.55
N GLN A 180 -7.25 1.84 -12.55
CA GLN A 180 -6.51 0.59 -12.34
C GLN A 180 -5.12 0.82 -11.74
N ALA A 181 -4.49 1.99 -11.97
CA ALA A 181 -3.24 2.36 -11.30
C ALA A 181 -3.38 2.38 -9.76
N GLN A 182 -4.61 2.56 -9.24
CA GLN A 182 -4.96 2.44 -7.82
C GLN A 182 -5.70 1.12 -7.50
N GLN A 183 -5.59 0.13 -8.36
CA GLN A 183 -6.14 -1.22 -8.17
C GLN A 183 -7.65 -1.22 -7.89
N ILE A 184 -8.42 -0.44 -8.65
CA ILE A 184 -9.87 -0.39 -8.52
C ILE A 184 -10.49 -1.38 -9.51
N PRO A 185 -11.20 -2.42 -9.04
CA PRO A 185 -12.03 -3.28 -9.90
C PRO A 185 -13.15 -2.44 -10.52
N LEU A 186 -13.40 -2.62 -11.82
CA LEU A 186 -14.39 -1.84 -12.56
C LEU A 186 -15.52 -2.70 -13.13
N GLU A 187 -15.62 -3.94 -12.67
CA GLU A 187 -16.77 -4.81 -12.94
C GLU A 187 -18.01 -4.18 -12.29
N GLU A 188 -18.98 -3.81 -13.12
CA GLU A 188 -20.13 -2.99 -12.71
C GLU A 188 -20.90 -3.58 -11.51
N TRP A 189 -21.04 -4.89 -11.45
CA TRP A 189 -21.73 -5.57 -10.36
C TRP A 189 -21.00 -5.42 -9.00
N LEU A 190 -19.66 -5.32 -9.01
CA LEU A 190 -18.87 -5.08 -7.80
C LEU A 190 -19.07 -3.65 -7.22
N LEU A 191 -19.55 -2.71 -8.02
CA LEU A 191 -19.72 -1.32 -7.61
C LEU A 191 -21.07 -1.05 -6.91
N GLU A 192 -21.90 -2.07 -6.76
CA GLU A 192 -23.15 -2.01 -5.97
C GLU A 192 -22.82 -2.12 -4.47
N THR A 193 -23.50 -1.33 -3.63
CA THR A 193 -23.21 -1.31 -2.18
C THR A 193 -23.43 -2.67 -1.51
N LYS A 194 -24.41 -3.43 -1.96
CA LYS A 194 -24.68 -4.80 -1.48
C LYS A 194 -23.51 -5.77 -1.74
N GLU A 195 -22.67 -5.49 -2.74
CA GLU A 195 -21.53 -6.30 -3.14
C GLU A 195 -20.21 -5.80 -2.53
N TYR A 196 -20.28 -4.89 -1.55
CA TYR A 196 -19.11 -4.27 -0.94
C TYR A 196 -18.05 -5.27 -0.46
N LYS A 197 -18.44 -6.39 0.13
CA LYS A 197 -17.49 -7.44 0.58
C LYS A 197 -16.79 -8.10 -0.61
N ALA A 198 -17.52 -8.40 -1.67
CA ALA A 198 -16.96 -8.97 -2.91
C ALA A 198 -15.98 -7.98 -3.58
N PHE A 199 -16.32 -6.67 -3.57
CA PHE A 199 -15.42 -5.62 -4.04
C PHE A 199 -14.11 -5.59 -3.22
N LEU A 200 -14.21 -5.63 -1.89
CA LEU A 200 -13.02 -5.64 -1.03
C LEU A 200 -12.14 -6.86 -1.33
N ASP A 201 -12.71 -8.04 -1.47
CA ASP A 201 -11.98 -9.28 -1.74
C ASP A 201 -11.29 -9.25 -3.11
N ALA A 202 -11.99 -8.79 -4.16
CA ALA A 202 -11.40 -8.59 -5.48
C ALA A 202 -10.23 -7.58 -5.42
N ARG A 203 -10.45 -6.44 -4.75
CA ARG A 203 -9.42 -5.40 -4.66
C ARG A 203 -8.24 -5.80 -3.80
N ARG A 204 -8.41 -6.56 -2.71
CA ARG A 204 -7.32 -7.11 -1.90
C ARG A 204 -6.35 -7.95 -2.72
N LYS A 205 -6.86 -8.78 -3.62
CA LYS A 205 -6.03 -9.57 -4.56
C LYS A 205 -5.16 -8.67 -5.43
N LEU A 206 -5.76 -7.64 -6.01
CA LEU A 206 -5.04 -6.67 -6.86
C LEU A 206 -4.00 -5.86 -6.06
N ILE A 207 -4.36 -5.39 -4.86
CA ILE A 207 -3.45 -4.65 -3.98
C ILE A 207 -2.28 -5.52 -3.54
N ALA A 208 -2.53 -6.75 -3.11
CA ALA A 208 -1.48 -7.68 -2.69
C ALA A 208 -0.50 -7.96 -3.84
N ALA A 209 -1.01 -8.27 -5.04
CA ALA A 209 -0.18 -8.46 -6.22
C ALA A 209 0.66 -7.22 -6.55
N ARG A 210 0.06 -6.03 -6.48
CA ARG A 210 0.77 -4.76 -6.73
C ARG A 210 1.85 -4.47 -5.69
N ILE A 211 1.59 -4.71 -4.41
CA ILE A 211 2.60 -4.56 -3.35
C ILE A 211 3.75 -5.55 -3.60
N ASN A 212 3.47 -6.81 -3.89
CA ASN A 212 4.49 -7.83 -4.14
C ASN A 212 5.37 -7.49 -5.34
N ALA A 213 4.78 -7.04 -6.45
CA ALA A 213 5.53 -6.55 -7.60
C ALA A 213 6.44 -5.38 -7.24
N TYR A 214 5.93 -4.41 -6.47
CA TYR A 214 6.72 -3.28 -5.99
C TYR A 214 7.87 -3.71 -5.08
N LEU A 215 7.65 -4.66 -4.16
CA LEU A 215 8.69 -5.20 -3.28
C LEU A 215 9.80 -5.88 -4.09
N ASN A 216 9.43 -6.70 -5.06
CA ASN A 216 10.36 -7.47 -5.91
C ASN A 216 11.00 -6.65 -7.04
N GLN A 217 10.62 -5.36 -7.21
CA GLN A 217 11.01 -4.54 -8.36
C GLN A 217 10.60 -5.19 -9.70
N ASP A 218 9.47 -5.85 -9.72
CA ASP A 218 8.89 -6.41 -10.93
C ASP A 218 8.20 -5.30 -11.72
N ASP A 219 8.80 -4.94 -12.85
CA ASP A 219 8.30 -3.89 -13.73
C ASP A 219 7.18 -4.36 -14.67
N SER A 220 6.88 -5.67 -14.73
CA SER A 220 5.84 -6.24 -15.61
C SER A 220 4.44 -5.70 -15.32
N LEU A 221 4.21 -5.18 -14.12
CA LEU A 221 2.94 -4.57 -13.70
C LEU A 221 2.95 -3.02 -13.74
N ARG A 222 3.98 -2.42 -14.34
CA ARG A 222 3.96 -0.98 -14.67
C ARG A 222 3.14 -0.82 -15.95
N GLY A 223 1.92 -0.32 -15.80
CA GLY A 223 1.05 0.02 -16.92
C GLY A 223 1.26 1.46 -17.38
#